data_bfef7bf93fd429ca9875681f25dd2b0d
#
_entry.id   bfef7bf93fd429ca9875681f25dd2b0d
#
_cell.length_a   1.000
_cell.length_b   1.000
_cell.length_c   1.000
_cell.angle_alpha   90.00
_cell.angle_beta   90.00
_cell.angle_gamma   90.00
#
_symmetry.space_group_name_H-M   'P 1'
#
loop_
_entity.id
_entity.type
_entity.pdbx_description
1 polymer ?
#
loop_
_entity_poly.entity_id
_entity_poly.type
_entity_poly.pdbx_seq_one_letter_code
_entity_poly.pdbx_strand_id
1 'polypeptide(L)'
;MRLTLRLATLLLAPLFAIAVTLAAHATEPLTVFAAASLKESLDEAAAAYQQATGTPVRVSYAASSALARQIEQGAPAQVFVSADLDWMDYLQARDKVDATSRRTLLGNRLVLVAPQASTTAQVDLSRPGSVAAALGEGRLAVGQTASVPAGKYARAALEKLGQWPSASTRLAESDSVRAALMLVARGEAPLGIVYASDARAEPKVKVVATFPAGSHPPIAYPVAALQPASVPARAFVQWLASPPARAIFERRGFQPLD
;
A
#
# COMPACT_ATOMS: atom_id res chain seq x y z
N MET A 1 52.97 80.89 -27.59
CA MET A 1 51.70 80.70 -26.99
C MET A 1 51.34 79.24 -27.23
N ARG A 2 51.63 78.35 -26.24
CA ARG A 2 51.41 76.85 -26.38
C ARG A 2 50.25 76.45 -25.53
N LEU A 3 49.20 75.98 -26.18
CA LEU A 3 47.96 75.51 -25.55
C LEU A 3 48.11 74.01 -25.19
N THR A 4 48.11 73.64 -23.92
CA THR A 4 48.21 72.27 -23.45
C THR A 4 46.82 71.71 -23.21
N LEU A 5 46.45 70.74 -24.03
CA LEU A 5 45.20 69.99 -23.93
C LEU A 5 45.34 68.88 -22.86
N ARG A 6 44.54 68.92 -21.77
CA ARG A 6 44.50 67.86 -20.76
C ARG A 6 43.39 66.85 -21.12
N LEU A 7 43.84 65.65 -21.41
CA LEU A 7 42.96 64.49 -21.60
C LEU A 7 42.49 63.97 -20.23
N ALA A 8 41.21 63.99 -19.96
CA ALA A 8 40.65 63.39 -18.80
C ALA A 8 40.19 61.91 -19.16
N THR A 9 40.91 60.95 -18.60
CA THR A 9 40.62 59.54 -18.76
C THR A 9 39.54 59.14 -17.72
N LEU A 10 38.29 58.86 -18.19
CA LEU A 10 37.23 58.28 -17.37
C LEU A 10 37.49 56.77 -17.25
N LEU A 11 37.80 56.29 -16.06
CA LEU A 11 37.86 54.87 -15.71
C LEU A 11 36.41 54.35 -15.46
N LEU A 12 35.90 53.62 -16.42
CA LEU A 12 34.64 52.89 -16.29
C LEU A 12 34.95 51.53 -15.64
N ALA A 13 34.59 51.34 -14.37
CA ALA A 13 34.70 50.08 -13.69
C ALA A 13 33.47 49.19 -14.04
N PRO A 14 33.65 47.95 -14.54
CA PRO A 14 32.52 47.06 -14.78
C PRO A 14 32.02 46.51 -13.43
N LEU A 15 30.76 46.80 -13.10
CA LEU A 15 30.04 46.17 -12.01
C LEU A 15 29.74 44.73 -12.42
N PHE A 16 30.51 43.77 -11.91
CA PHE A 16 30.27 42.34 -12.10
C PHE A 16 29.13 41.91 -11.14
N ALA A 17 27.88 41.88 -11.61
CA ALA A 17 26.77 41.37 -10.88
C ALA A 17 26.89 39.82 -10.81
N ILE A 18 27.31 39.32 -9.66
CA ILE A 18 27.30 37.85 -9.37
C ILE A 18 25.84 37.46 -9.18
N ALA A 19 25.23 36.93 -10.22
CA ALA A 19 23.94 36.23 -10.13
C ALA A 19 24.18 34.89 -9.42
N VAL A 20 23.90 34.84 -8.12
CA VAL A 20 23.84 33.59 -7.38
C VAL A 20 22.59 32.86 -7.83
N THR A 21 22.73 31.95 -8.80
CA THR A 21 21.68 30.99 -9.15
C THR A 21 21.55 30.04 -7.98
N LEU A 22 20.50 30.24 -7.16
CA LEU A 22 20.02 29.20 -6.26
C LEU A 22 19.56 28.02 -7.15
N ALA A 23 20.44 27.05 -7.34
CA ALA A 23 20.04 25.76 -7.86
C ALA A 23 19.06 25.17 -6.84
N ALA A 24 17.76 25.20 -7.16
CA ALA A 24 16.76 24.45 -6.42
C ALA A 24 17.21 22.98 -6.51
N HIS A 25 17.82 22.46 -5.44
CA HIS A 25 18.09 21.03 -5.33
C HIS A 25 16.73 20.34 -5.34
N ALA A 26 16.38 19.74 -6.46
CA ALA A 26 15.22 18.86 -6.52
C ALA A 26 15.43 17.76 -5.46
N THR A 27 14.60 17.78 -4.41
CA THR A 27 14.67 16.77 -3.36
C THR A 27 14.41 15.41 -4.01
N GLU A 28 15.32 14.45 -3.85
CA GLU A 28 15.11 13.10 -4.38
C GLU A 28 13.82 12.51 -3.82
N PRO A 29 13.00 11.86 -4.66
CA PRO A 29 11.74 11.26 -4.20
C PRO A 29 12.01 10.18 -3.15
N LEU A 30 11.24 10.23 -2.06
CA LEU A 30 11.19 9.16 -1.07
C LEU A 30 10.58 7.91 -1.72
N THR A 31 11.32 6.81 -1.78
CA THR A 31 10.85 5.55 -2.36
C THR A 31 10.17 4.70 -1.30
N VAL A 32 8.87 4.41 -1.51
CA VAL A 32 8.02 3.63 -0.61
C VAL A 32 7.58 2.34 -1.29
N PHE A 33 7.76 1.21 -0.61
CA PHE A 33 7.18 -0.06 -1.02
C PHE A 33 5.95 -0.35 -0.16
N ALA A 34 4.79 -0.57 -0.78
CA ALA A 34 3.54 -0.71 -0.07
C ALA A 34 2.65 -1.84 -0.60
N ALA A 35 1.93 -2.48 0.30
CA ALA A 35 0.93 -3.48 -0.04
C ALA A 35 -0.06 -2.94 -1.07
N ALA A 36 -0.38 -3.76 -2.09
CA ALA A 36 -1.21 -3.37 -3.24
C ALA A 36 -2.60 -2.84 -2.84
N SER A 37 -3.16 -3.29 -1.73
CA SER A 37 -4.45 -2.82 -1.19
C SER A 37 -4.45 -1.35 -0.75
N LEU A 38 -3.27 -0.73 -0.58
CA LEU A 38 -3.13 0.65 -0.14
C LEU A 38 -3.15 1.67 -1.29
N LYS A 39 -3.17 1.21 -2.55
CA LYS A 39 -2.84 2.07 -3.70
C LYS A 39 -3.56 3.42 -3.66
N GLU A 40 -4.87 3.46 -3.68
CA GLU A 40 -5.62 4.71 -3.79
C GLU A 40 -5.50 5.58 -2.54
N SER A 41 -5.41 4.94 -1.36
CA SER A 41 -5.29 5.66 -0.09
C SER A 41 -3.89 6.23 0.12
N LEU A 42 -2.86 5.46 -0.23
CA LEU A 42 -1.48 5.91 -0.04
C LEU A 42 -1.02 6.88 -1.14
N ASP A 43 -1.55 6.77 -2.37
CA ASP A 43 -1.34 7.79 -3.41
C ASP A 43 -1.90 9.15 -2.96
N GLU A 44 -3.12 9.17 -2.39
CA GLU A 44 -3.73 10.38 -1.83
C GLU A 44 -2.93 10.91 -0.63
N ALA A 45 -2.48 10.03 0.27
CA ALA A 45 -1.66 10.39 1.42
C ALA A 45 -0.29 10.93 1.01
N ALA A 46 0.37 10.32 0.02
CA ALA A 46 1.65 10.77 -0.52
C ALA A 46 1.55 12.15 -1.17
N ALA A 47 0.48 12.40 -1.94
CA ALA A 47 0.22 13.71 -2.53
C ALA A 47 0.00 14.79 -1.46
N ALA A 48 -0.77 14.50 -0.40
CA ALA A 48 -1.00 15.41 0.72
C ALA A 48 0.30 15.69 1.51
N TYR A 49 1.14 14.66 1.69
CA TYR A 49 2.46 14.83 2.32
C TYR A 49 3.37 15.72 1.48
N GLN A 50 3.45 15.47 0.17
CA GLN A 50 4.25 16.30 -0.74
C GLN A 50 3.76 17.76 -0.75
N GLN A 51 2.45 17.99 -0.73
CA GLN A 51 1.88 19.34 -0.64
C GLN A 51 2.26 20.05 0.66
N ALA A 52 2.27 19.33 1.78
CA ALA A 52 2.55 19.87 3.10
C ALA A 52 4.06 20.12 3.35
N THR A 53 4.94 19.31 2.74
CA THR A 53 6.38 19.28 3.09
C THR A 53 7.32 19.62 1.93
N GLY A 54 6.82 19.61 0.69
CA GLY A 54 7.64 19.73 -0.53
C GLY A 54 8.43 18.46 -0.87
N THR A 55 8.36 17.38 -0.08
CA THR A 55 9.09 16.14 -0.30
C THR A 55 8.31 15.22 -1.25
N PRO A 56 8.82 14.93 -2.46
CA PRO A 56 8.15 14.01 -3.38
C PRO A 56 8.18 12.58 -2.83
N VAL A 57 7.09 11.82 -3.04
CA VAL A 57 6.99 10.42 -2.65
C VAL A 57 6.67 9.57 -3.86
N ARG A 58 7.46 8.53 -4.10
CA ARG A 58 7.21 7.52 -5.14
C ARG A 58 6.86 6.20 -4.49
N VAL A 59 5.69 5.66 -4.81
CA VAL A 59 5.20 4.41 -4.23
C VAL A 59 5.19 3.30 -5.26
N SER A 60 5.75 2.13 -4.89
CA SER A 60 5.66 0.88 -5.65
C SER A 60 4.74 -0.08 -4.92
N TYR A 61 3.78 -0.65 -5.66
CA TYR A 61 2.74 -1.52 -5.10
C TYR A 61 2.87 -2.95 -5.58
N ALA A 62 2.88 -3.90 -4.64
CA ALA A 62 2.81 -5.34 -4.89
C ALA A 62 2.31 -6.05 -3.63
N ALA A 63 2.28 -7.40 -3.63
CA ALA A 63 2.09 -8.13 -2.38
C ALA A 63 3.24 -7.86 -1.40
N SER A 64 2.91 -7.77 -0.11
CA SER A 64 3.91 -7.53 0.94
C SER A 64 5.03 -8.58 0.91
N SER A 65 4.70 -9.83 0.61
CA SER A 65 5.64 -10.93 0.43
C SER A 65 6.69 -10.68 -0.66
N ALA A 66 6.25 -10.19 -1.82
CA ALA A 66 7.13 -9.89 -2.94
C ALA A 66 8.04 -8.69 -2.62
N LEU A 67 7.46 -7.63 -2.06
CA LEU A 67 8.19 -6.43 -1.67
C LEU A 67 9.22 -6.72 -0.57
N ALA A 68 8.87 -7.49 0.44
CA ALA A 68 9.78 -7.87 1.51
C ALA A 68 11.00 -8.63 0.97
N ARG A 69 10.81 -9.56 0.03
CA ARG A 69 11.92 -10.28 -0.62
C ARG A 69 12.79 -9.35 -1.47
N GLN A 70 12.19 -8.40 -2.19
CA GLN A 70 12.94 -7.39 -2.94
C GLN A 70 13.80 -6.51 -2.01
N ILE A 71 13.24 -6.08 -0.85
CA ILE A 71 13.97 -5.31 0.16
C ILE A 71 15.13 -6.13 0.74
N GLU A 72 14.91 -7.40 1.04
CA GLU A 72 15.98 -8.30 1.50
C GLU A 72 17.11 -8.38 0.48
N GLN A 73 16.79 -8.43 -0.82
CA GLN A 73 17.73 -8.47 -1.94
C GLN A 73 18.37 -7.11 -2.27
N GLY A 74 18.07 -6.06 -1.48
CA GLY A 74 18.70 -4.75 -1.64
C GLY A 74 17.96 -3.76 -2.55
N ALA A 75 16.68 -3.98 -2.84
CA ALA A 75 15.90 -2.98 -3.56
C ALA A 75 15.89 -1.64 -2.80
N PRO A 76 15.99 -0.47 -3.51
CA PRO A 76 16.25 0.83 -2.91
C PRO A 76 15.00 1.47 -2.29
N ALA A 77 14.22 0.71 -1.50
CA ALA A 77 13.11 1.22 -0.74
C ALA A 77 13.60 1.88 0.56
N GLN A 78 12.95 2.98 0.95
CA GLN A 78 13.26 3.71 2.18
C GLN A 78 12.17 3.54 3.25
N VAL A 79 10.93 3.20 2.82
CA VAL A 79 9.80 2.91 3.70
C VAL A 79 9.09 1.67 3.20
N PHE A 80 8.65 0.82 4.13
CA PHE A 80 7.85 -0.35 3.83
C PHE A 80 6.52 -0.30 4.57
N VAL A 81 5.40 -0.56 3.86
CA VAL A 81 4.06 -0.69 4.43
C VAL A 81 3.51 -2.06 4.06
N SER A 82 3.42 -2.95 5.05
CA SER A 82 2.91 -4.31 4.87
C SER A 82 1.40 -4.40 5.14
N ALA A 83 0.74 -5.44 4.62
CA ALA A 83 -0.64 -5.80 4.93
C ALA A 83 -0.75 -6.95 5.95
N ASP A 84 0.36 -7.35 6.55
CA ASP A 84 0.43 -8.23 7.73
C ASP A 84 1.66 -7.92 8.57
N LEU A 85 1.68 -8.42 9.78
CA LEU A 85 2.83 -8.29 10.69
C LEU A 85 3.99 -9.20 10.27
N ASP A 86 3.69 -10.39 9.73
CA ASP A 86 4.69 -11.42 9.44
C ASP A 86 5.77 -10.94 8.47
N TRP A 87 5.41 -10.20 7.41
CA TRP A 87 6.39 -9.68 6.46
C TRP A 87 7.19 -8.49 6.99
N MET A 88 6.61 -7.74 7.93
CA MET A 88 7.37 -6.72 8.67
C MET A 88 8.36 -7.37 9.65
N ASP A 89 7.91 -8.41 10.38
CA ASP A 89 8.75 -9.20 11.30
C ASP A 89 9.87 -9.91 10.54
N TYR A 90 9.56 -10.44 9.35
CA TYR A 90 10.55 -11.04 8.46
C TYR A 90 11.72 -10.11 8.13
N LEU A 91 11.42 -8.86 7.80
CA LEU A 91 12.44 -7.84 7.51
C LEU A 91 13.15 -7.34 8.77
N GLN A 92 12.42 -7.21 9.87
CA GLN A 92 13.00 -6.79 11.14
C GLN A 92 14.01 -7.81 11.68
N ALA A 93 13.70 -9.11 11.56
CA ALA A 93 14.62 -10.20 11.94
C ALA A 93 15.90 -10.27 11.06
N ARG A 94 15.94 -9.50 9.98
CA ARG A 94 17.07 -9.36 9.03
C ARG A 94 17.75 -8.00 9.10
N ASP A 95 17.47 -7.25 10.16
CA ASP A 95 18.02 -5.91 10.39
C ASP A 95 17.74 -4.91 9.24
N LYS A 96 16.66 -5.14 8.47
CA LYS A 96 16.26 -4.25 7.37
C LYS A 96 15.34 -3.11 7.82
N VAL A 97 14.80 -3.17 9.04
CA VAL A 97 13.81 -2.22 9.57
C VAL A 97 14.42 -1.39 10.68
N ASP A 98 14.16 -0.08 10.65
CA ASP A 98 14.34 0.77 11.82
C ASP A 98 13.22 0.51 12.82
N ALA A 99 13.49 -0.35 13.82
CA ALA A 99 12.52 -0.77 14.81
C ALA A 99 11.91 0.41 15.61
N THR A 100 12.65 1.52 15.75
CA THR A 100 12.18 2.70 16.49
C THR A 100 11.11 3.47 15.71
N SER A 101 11.08 3.33 14.38
CA SER A 101 10.09 3.94 13.50
C SER A 101 8.85 3.07 13.29
N ARG A 102 8.92 1.77 13.61
CA ARG A 102 7.84 0.82 13.34
C ARG A 102 6.56 1.17 14.09
N ARG A 103 5.43 1.19 13.37
CA ARG A 103 4.08 1.45 13.89
C ARG A 103 3.08 0.56 13.19
N THR A 104 1.96 0.24 13.86
CA THR A 104 0.79 -0.35 13.21
C THR A 104 -0.20 0.78 12.93
N LEU A 105 -0.44 1.06 11.64
CA LEU A 105 -1.25 2.21 11.24
C LEU A 105 -2.74 1.90 11.14
N LEU A 106 -3.07 0.75 10.53
CA LEU A 106 -4.42 0.50 10.02
C LEU A 106 -4.84 -0.94 10.30
N GLY A 107 -6.14 -1.11 10.52
CA GLY A 107 -6.84 -2.37 10.42
C GLY A 107 -7.67 -2.43 9.12
N ASN A 108 -8.24 -3.62 8.86
CA ASN A 108 -9.14 -3.85 7.73
C ASN A 108 -10.10 -5.00 8.05
N ARG A 109 -11.03 -5.28 7.13
CA ARG A 109 -11.93 -6.43 7.19
C ARG A 109 -11.75 -7.28 5.96
N LEU A 110 -11.92 -8.59 6.11
CA LEU A 110 -11.95 -9.53 5.00
C LEU A 110 -13.39 -9.69 4.49
N VAL A 111 -13.57 -9.67 3.17
CA VAL A 111 -14.87 -9.77 2.52
C VAL A 111 -14.85 -10.77 1.37
N LEU A 112 -15.97 -11.42 1.13
CA LEU A 112 -16.24 -12.19 -0.06
C LEU A 112 -16.95 -11.27 -1.07
N VAL A 113 -16.43 -11.19 -2.27
CA VAL A 113 -16.98 -10.36 -3.35
C VAL A 113 -17.41 -11.20 -4.54
N ALA A 114 -18.40 -10.70 -5.29
CA ALA A 114 -18.84 -11.20 -6.57
C ALA A 114 -18.80 -10.07 -7.61
N PRO A 115 -18.83 -10.35 -8.92
CA PRO A 115 -19.04 -9.32 -9.95
C PRO A 115 -20.31 -8.51 -9.66
N GLN A 116 -20.29 -7.21 -9.91
CA GLN A 116 -21.43 -6.32 -9.65
C GLN A 116 -22.70 -6.79 -10.33
N ALA A 117 -22.61 -7.32 -11.56
CA ALA A 117 -23.73 -7.84 -12.33
C ALA A 117 -24.15 -9.27 -11.94
N SER A 118 -23.43 -9.93 -11.01
CA SER A 118 -23.76 -11.30 -10.58
C SER A 118 -25.11 -11.36 -9.88
N THR A 119 -25.86 -12.45 -10.08
CA THR A 119 -27.08 -12.78 -9.35
C THR A 119 -26.80 -13.41 -7.98
N THR A 120 -25.53 -13.66 -7.64
CA THR A 120 -25.15 -14.19 -6.32
C THR A 120 -25.71 -13.31 -5.22
N ALA A 121 -26.55 -13.91 -4.38
CA ALA A 121 -27.08 -13.29 -3.17
C ALA A 121 -26.05 -13.29 -2.03
N GLN A 122 -26.47 -12.86 -0.84
CA GLN A 122 -25.65 -12.98 0.38
C GLN A 122 -25.27 -14.44 0.63
N VAL A 123 -23.99 -14.70 0.95
CA VAL A 123 -23.46 -16.03 1.28
C VAL A 123 -23.36 -16.16 2.79
N ASP A 124 -24.05 -17.15 3.34
CA ASP A 124 -23.95 -17.46 4.77
C ASP A 124 -22.68 -18.25 5.07
N LEU A 125 -21.67 -17.57 5.54
CA LEU A 125 -20.35 -18.15 5.86
C LEU A 125 -20.39 -19.11 7.06
N SER A 126 -21.47 -19.12 7.87
CA SER A 126 -21.62 -20.04 8.98
C SER A 126 -22.01 -21.46 8.53
N ARG A 127 -22.52 -21.62 7.31
CA ARG A 127 -22.88 -22.92 6.71
C ARG A 127 -21.65 -23.51 5.99
N PRO A 128 -21.08 -24.63 6.47
CA PRO A 128 -20.01 -25.31 5.76
C PRO A 128 -20.38 -25.61 4.29
N GLY A 129 -19.46 -25.37 3.37
CA GLY A 129 -19.69 -25.59 1.93
C GLY A 129 -20.47 -24.48 1.20
N SER A 130 -20.96 -23.44 1.90
CA SER A 130 -21.72 -22.36 1.26
C SER A 130 -20.92 -21.58 0.22
N VAL A 131 -19.62 -21.35 0.46
CA VAL A 131 -18.72 -20.71 -0.51
C VAL A 131 -18.61 -21.59 -1.76
N ALA A 132 -18.35 -22.90 -1.61
CA ALA A 132 -18.24 -23.83 -2.73
C ALA A 132 -19.57 -23.94 -3.51
N ALA A 133 -20.71 -23.93 -2.84
CA ALA A 133 -22.01 -23.92 -3.49
C ALA A 133 -22.25 -22.65 -4.30
N ALA A 134 -21.84 -21.48 -3.78
CA ALA A 134 -21.96 -20.21 -4.48
C ALA A 134 -20.97 -20.04 -5.66
N LEU A 135 -19.88 -20.81 -5.66
CA LEU A 135 -18.93 -20.85 -6.79
C LEU A 135 -19.50 -21.51 -8.06
N GLY A 136 -20.55 -22.37 -7.94
CA GLY A 136 -20.99 -23.21 -9.08
C GLY A 136 -19.80 -24.04 -9.60
N GLU A 137 -19.49 -23.97 -10.88
CA GLU A 137 -18.33 -24.65 -11.50
C GLU A 137 -17.05 -23.78 -11.50
N GLY A 138 -17.14 -22.52 -11.01
CA GLY A 138 -16.04 -21.57 -11.07
C GLY A 138 -14.98 -21.78 -10.00
N ARG A 139 -14.00 -20.86 -9.97
CA ARG A 139 -12.91 -20.84 -8.98
C ARG A 139 -13.01 -19.61 -8.08
N LEU A 140 -12.50 -19.75 -6.85
CA LEU A 140 -12.40 -18.68 -5.87
C LEU A 140 -11.11 -17.89 -6.08
N ALA A 141 -11.22 -16.63 -6.48
CA ALA A 141 -10.08 -15.74 -6.62
C ALA A 141 -9.54 -15.34 -5.26
N VAL A 142 -8.27 -15.59 -5.00
CA VAL A 142 -7.57 -15.24 -3.76
C VAL A 142 -6.12 -14.87 -4.04
N GLY A 143 -5.50 -14.07 -3.17
CA GLY A 143 -4.03 -13.99 -3.17
C GLY A 143 -3.44 -15.36 -2.82
N GLN A 144 -2.20 -15.63 -3.26
CA GLN A 144 -1.52 -16.89 -2.92
C GLN A 144 -1.62 -17.16 -1.41
N THR A 145 -2.24 -18.28 -1.06
CA THR A 145 -2.61 -18.60 0.34
C THR A 145 -1.43 -18.93 1.23
N ALA A 146 -0.27 -19.24 0.62
CA ALA A 146 0.96 -19.54 1.34
C ALA A 146 1.77 -18.27 1.69
N SER A 147 1.61 -17.15 0.97
CA SER A 147 2.54 -16.02 1.07
C SER A 147 1.89 -14.64 1.07
N VAL A 148 0.87 -14.42 0.22
CA VAL A 148 0.21 -13.11 0.10
C VAL A 148 -0.66 -12.87 1.34
N PRO A 149 -0.55 -11.73 2.03
CA PRO A 149 -1.29 -11.47 3.27
C PRO A 149 -2.79 -11.76 3.17
N ALA A 150 -3.48 -11.21 2.16
CA ALA A 150 -4.91 -11.46 1.96
C ALA A 150 -5.23 -12.95 1.76
N GLY A 151 -4.35 -13.71 1.09
CA GLY A 151 -4.48 -15.15 0.90
C GLY A 151 -4.30 -15.93 2.19
N LYS A 152 -3.34 -15.54 3.03
CA LYS A 152 -3.12 -16.13 4.36
C LYS A 152 -4.34 -15.92 5.25
N TYR A 153 -4.89 -14.69 5.29
CA TYR A 153 -6.12 -14.39 6.02
C TYR A 153 -7.32 -15.16 5.47
N ALA A 154 -7.45 -15.24 4.13
CA ALA A 154 -8.51 -16.00 3.49
C ALA A 154 -8.47 -17.48 3.85
N ARG A 155 -7.28 -18.10 3.81
CA ARG A 155 -7.08 -19.48 4.21
C ARG A 155 -7.48 -19.70 5.68
N ALA A 156 -6.95 -18.89 6.59
CA ALA A 156 -7.27 -19.00 8.03
C ALA A 156 -8.78 -18.87 8.29
N ALA A 157 -9.44 -17.90 7.62
CA ALA A 157 -10.89 -17.71 7.74
C ALA A 157 -11.69 -18.90 7.21
N LEU A 158 -11.33 -19.41 6.04
CA LEU A 158 -11.99 -20.58 5.44
C LEU A 158 -11.78 -21.84 6.29
N GLU A 159 -10.59 -22.06 6.84
CA GLU A 159 -10.31 -23.18 7.76
C GLU A 159 -11.16 -23.08 9.03
N LYS A 160 -11.17 -21.90 9.67
CA LYS A 160 -11.93 -21.68 10.92
C LYS A 160 -13.43 -21.85 10.75
N LEU A 161 -13.96 -21.50 9.56
CA LEU A 161 -15.41 -21.59 9.25
C LEU A 161 -15.80 -22.91 8.57
N GLY A 162 -14.87 -23.89 8.48
CA GLY A 162 -15.16 -25.19 7.86
C GLY A 162 -15.41 -25.12 6.34
N GLN A 163 -15.01 -24.03 5.68
CA GLN A 163 -15.18 -23.84 4.23
C GLN A 163 -13.99 -24.39 3.42
N TRP A 164 -12.79 -24.51 4.06
CA TRP A 164 -11.55 -24.85 3.39
C TRP A 164 -11.57 -26.18 2.63
N PRO A 165 -12.09 -27.30 3.18
CA PRO A 165 -12.05 -28.58 2.47
C PRO A 165 -12.73 -28.56 1.10
N SER A 166 -13.83 -27.78 0.96
CA SER A 166 -14.58 -27.66 -0.28
C SER A 166 -14.08 -26.56 -1.22
N ALA A 167 -13.39 -25.55 -0.68
CA ALA A 167 -12.89 -24.42 -1.47
C ALA A 167 -11.46 -24.62 -1.96
N SER A 168 -10.60 -25.32 -1.20
CA SER A 168 -9.14 -25.40 -1.43
C SER A 168 -8.74 -26.01 -2.78
N THR A 169 -9.56 -26.91 -3.33
CA THR A 169 -9.30 -27.54 -4.65
C THR A 169 -9.71 -26.65 -5.82
N ARG A 170 -10.31 -25.50 -5.55
CA ARG A 170 -10.95 -24.63 -6.55
C ARG A 170 -10.48 -23.19 -6.43
N LEU A 171 -9.23 -22.99 -6.06
CA LEU A 171 -8.64 -21.64 -5.94
C LEU A 171 -8.12 -21.17 -7.31
N ALA A 172 -8.31 -19.86 -7.56
CA ALA A 172 -7.58 -19.08 -8.55
C ALA A 172 -6.63 -18.16 -7.78
N GLU A 173 -5.44 -18.69 -7.47
CA GLU A 173 -4.43 -17.95 -6.72
C GLU A 173 -3.76 -16.89 -7.58
N SER A 174 -3.56 -15.71 -7.05
CA SER A 174 -2.97 -14.55 -7.71
C SER A 174 -1.82 -13.97 -6.90
N ASP A 175 -0.92 -13.26 -7.59
CA ASP A 175 0.29 -12.69 -6.99
C ASP A 175 0.02 -11.55 -5.98
N SER A 176 -1.20 -11.00 -5.98
CA SER A 176 -1.62 -9.99 -5.02
C SER A 176 -3.14 -10.00 -4.83
N VAL A 177 -3.62 -9.34 -3.78
CA VAL A 177 -5.07 -9.16 -3.55
C VAL A 177 -5.73 -8.38 -4.69
N ARG A 178 -5.03 -7.41 -5.28
CA ARG A 178 -5.56 -6.63 -6.42
C ARG A 178 -5.64 -7.44 -7.70
N ALA A 179 -4.73 -8.36 -7.94
CA ALA A 179 -4.84 -9.31 -9.05
C ALA A 179 -6.05 -10.24 -8.85
N ALA A 180 -6.27 -10.76 -7.64
CA ALA A 180 -7.47 -11.55 -7.32
C ALA A 180 -8.77 -10.75 -7.49
N LEU A 181 -8.80 -9.50 -7.02
CA LEU A 181 -9.93 -8.59 -7.21
C LEU A 181 -10.27 -8.40 -8.69
N MET A 182 -9.25 -8.24 -9.54
CA MET A 182 -9.44 -8.03 -10.98
C MET A 182 -10.02 -9.24 -11.70
N LEU A 183 -9.73 -10.47 -11.26
CA LEU A 183 -10.39 -11.67 -11.79
C LEU A 183 -11.91 -11.61 -11.55
N VAL A 184 -12.34 -11.15 -10.38
CA VAL A 184 -13.76 -10.98 -10.07
C VAL A 184 -14.36 -9.81 -10.85
N ALA A 185 -13.69 -8.67 -10.87
CA ALA A 185 -14.16 -7.47 -11.55
C ALA A 185 -14.36 -7.66 -13.06
N ARG A 186 -13.61 -8.58 -13.68
CA ARG A 186 -13.71 -8.97 -15.09
C ARG A 186 -14.67 -10.13 -15.33
N GLY A 187 -15.24 -10.73 -14.28
CA GLY A 187 -16.11 -11.91 -14.40
C GLY A 187 -15.36 -13.21 -14.70
N GLU A 188 -14.04 -13.23 -14.58
CA GLU A 188 -13.19 -14.42 -14.76
C GLU A 188 -13.26 -15.37 -13.55
N ALA A 189 -13.66 -14.84 -12.39
CA ALA A 189 -13.97 -15.61 -11.20
C ALA A 189 -15.36 -15.18 -10.64
N PRO A 190 -16.24 -16.13 -10.29
CA PRO A 190 -17.57 -15.82 -9.75
C PRO A 190 -17.49 -15.22 -8.34
N LEU A 191 -16.47 -15.55 -7.58
CA LEU A 191 -16.23 -15.05 -6.22
C LEU A 191 -14.74 -14.80 -5.99
N GLY A 192 -14.45 -13.88 -5.05
CA GLY A 192 -13.09 -13.66 -4.56
C GLY A 192 -13.07 -13.21 -3.11
N ILE A 193 -11.95 -13.44 -2.42
CA ILE A 193 -11.73 -12.96 -1.06
C ILE A 193 -10.69 -11.85 -1.11
N VAL A 194 -11.09 -10.66 -0.66
CA VAL A 194 -10.31 -9.43 -0.70
C VAL A 194 -10.55 -8.62 0.58
N TYR A 195 -9.90 -7.49 0.74
CA TYR A 195 -10.20 -6.58 1.84
C TYR A 195 -11.41 -5.69 1.53
N ALA A 196 -12.08 -5.20 2.56
CA ALA A 196 -13.20 -4.26 2.41
C ALA A 196 -12.77 -2.95 1.70
N SER A 197 -11.55 -2.50 1.93
CA SER A 197 -10.97 -1.34 1.22
C SER A 197 -10.80 -1.59 -0.28
N ASP A 198 -10.43 -2.83 -0.68
CA ASP A 198 -10.33 -3.22 -2.09
C ASP A 198 -11.68 -3.22 -2.78
N ALA A 199 -12.69 -3.84 -2.12
CA ALA A 199 -14.06 -3.87 -2.63
C ALA A 199 -14.65 -2.45 -2.77
N ARG A 200 -14.32 -1.53 -1.85
CA ARG A 200 -14.73 -0.13 -1.92
C ARG A 200 -14.10 0.62 -3.09
N ALA A 201 -12.87 0.25 -3.45
CA ALA A 201 -12.13 0.90 -4.53
C ALA A 201 -12.53 0.41 -5.94
N GLU A 202 -13.20 -0.75 -6.06
CA GLU A 202 -13.57 -1.35 -7.35
C GLU A 202 -15.09 -1.45 -7.53
N PRO A 203 -15.69 -0.53 -8.30
CA PRO A 203 -17.16 -0.48 -8.48
C PRO A 203 -17.75 -1.66 -9.27
N LYS A 204 -16.90 -2.47 -9.93
CA LYS A 204 -17.34 -3.64 -10.69
C LYS A 204 -17.56 -4.88 -9.84
N VAL A 205 -17.33 -4.78 -8.53
CA VAL A 205 -17.62 -5.86 -7.58
C VAL A 205 -18.62 -5.41 -6.52
N LYS A 206 -19.31 -6.39 -5.93
CA LYS A 206 -20.17 -6.21 -4.75
C LYS A 206 -19.78 -7.17 -3.64
N VAL A 207 -19.92 -6.73 -2.40
CA VAL A 207 -19.71 -7.58 -1.23
C VAL A 207 -20.92 -8.49 -1.05
N VAL A 208 -20.69 -9.81 -0.98
CA VAL A 208 -21.71 -10.84 -0.76
C VAL A 208 -21.58 -11.53 0.60
N ALA A 209 -20.48 -11.33 1.32
CA ALA A 209 -20.33 -11.66 2.74
C ALA A 209 -19.17 -10.90 3.37
N THR A 210 -19.23 -10.67 4.67
CA THR A 210 -18.10 -10.19 5.48
C THR A 210 -17.66 -11.31 6.42
N PHE A 211 -16.39 -11.62 6.43
CA PHE A 211 -15.83 -12.62 7.34
C PHE A 211 -15.87 -12.12 8.78
N PRO A 212 -16.33 -12.95 9.74
CA PRO A 212 -16.30 -12.60 11.16
C PRO A 212 -14.86 -12.31 11.61
N ALA A 213 -14.67 -11.27 12.42
CA ALA A 213 -13.34 -10.87 12.92
C ALA A 213 -12.59 -12.02 13.64
N GLY A 214 -13.31 -12.90 14.35
CA GLY A 214 -12.72 -14.06 15.00
C GLY A 214 -12.37 -15.24 14.07
N SER A 215 -12.65 -15.15 12.75
CA SER A 215 -12.34 -16.21 11.79
C SER A 215 -10.90 -16.22 11.29
N HIS A 216 -10.16 -15.14 11.50
CA HIS A 216 -8.76 -14.97 11.10
C HIS A 216 -8.01 -14.10 12.11
N PRO A 217 -6.67 -14.07 12.11
CA PRO A 217 -5.91 -13.10 12.90
C PRO A 217 -6.31 -11.66 12.54
N PRO A 218 -6.22 -10.69 13.46
CA PRO A 218 -6.49 -9.29 13.18
C PRO A 218 -5.66 -8.81 11.97
N ILE A 219 -6.33 -8.16 11.01
CA ILE A 219 -5.65 -7.58 9.85
C ILE A 219 -4.98 -6.28 10.30
N ALA A 220 -3.68 -6.22 10.17
CA ALA A 220 -2.88 -5.09 10.62
C ALA A 220 -1.91 -4.65 9.51
N TYR A 221 -1.80 -3.33 9.32
CA TYR A 221 -0.87 -2.71 8.38
C TYR A 221 0.26 -2.01 9.13
N PRO A 222 1.38 -2.70 9.38
CA PRO A 222 2.55 -2.07 9.94
C PRO A 222 3.30 -1.25 8.88
N VAL A 223 3.92 -0.15 9.33
CA VAL A 223 4.84 0.68 8.55
C VAL A 223 6.15 0.83 9.30
N ALA A 224 7.24 0.95 8.57
CA ALA A 224 8.55 1.32 9.11
C ALA A 224 9.44 1.98 8.07
N ALA A 225 10.37 2.81 8.51
CA ALA A 225 11.54 3.20 7.72
C ALA A 225 12.48 2.00 7.60
N LEU A 226 13.16 1.88 6.46
CA LEU A 226 14.12 0.81 6.21
C LEU A 226 15.55 1.28 6.50
N GLN A 227 16.41 0.34 6.87
CA GLN A 227 17.83 0.63 7.15
C GLN A 227 18.66 0.74 5.87
N PRO A 228 19.60 1.72 5.81
CA PRO A 228 19.85 2.80 6.78
C PRO A 228 18.72 3.85 6.74
N ALA A 229 18.10 4.12 7.90
CA ALA A 229 16.91 4.94 7.95
C ALA A 229 17.24 6.44 7.84
N SER A 230 16.76 7.06 6.78
CA SER A 230 16.92 8.49 6.53
C SER A 230 15.93 9.34 7.35
N VAL A 231 16.27 10.61 7.59
CA VAL A 231 15.37 11.56 8.27
C VAL A 231 14.05 11.73 7.52
N PRO A 232 14.03 11.89 6.16
CA PRO A 232 12.77 11.97 5.42
C PRO A 232 11.90 10.70 5.54
N ALA A 233 12.52 9.50 5.58
CA ALA A 233 11.78 8.25 5.75
C ALA A 233 11.06 8.18 7.10
N ARG A 234 11.75 8.51 8.19
CA ARG A 234 11.14 8.57 9.53
C ARG A 234 10.04 9.64 9.60
N ALA A 235 10.26 10.80 9.00
CA ALA A 235 9.27 11.88 8.97
C ALA A 235 7.99 11.45 8.23
N PHE A 236 8.12 10.75 7.09
CA PHE A 236 6.97 10.21 6.37
C PHE A 236 6.21 9.15 7.18
N VAL A 237 6.93 8.21 7.81
CA VAL A 237 6.31 7.21 8.71
C VAL A 237 5.52 7.89 9.84
N GLN A 238 6.10 8.92 10.47
CA GLN A 238 5.41 9.67 11.50
C GLN A 238 4.18 10.41 10.96
N TRP A 239 4.29 11.01 9.79
CA TRP A 239 3.19 11.74 9.16
C TRP A 239 2.02 10.82 8.80
N LEU A 240 2.28 9.57 8.35
CA LEU A 240 1.23 8.59 8.07
C LEU A 240 0.36 8.26 9.29
N ALA A 241 0.84 8.48 10.51
CA ALA A 241 0.07 8.35 11.74
C ALA A 241 -0.66 9.64 12.15
N SER A 242 -0.52 10.74 11.40
CA SER A 242 -1.12 12.04 11.72
C SER A 242 -2.63 12.09 11.42
N PRO A 243 -3.39 13.01 12.05
CA PRO A 243 -4.82 13.16 11.78
C PRO A 243 -5.19 13.37 10.30
N PRO A 244 -4.46 14.17 9.49
CA PRO A 244 -4.75 14.28 8.06
C PRO A 244 -4.62 12.95 7.30
N ALA A 245 -3.58 12.16 7.57
CA ALA A 245 -3.40 10.86 6.93
C ALA A 245 -4.46 9.84 7.38
N ARG A 246 -4.77 9.81 8.68
CA ARG A 246 -5.84 8.96 9.23
C ARG A 246 -7.19 9.23 8.54
N ALA A 247 -7.57 10.48 8.37
CA ALA A 247 -8.81 10.87 7.69
C ALA A 247 -8.85 10.38 6.22
N ILE A 248 -7.71 10.34 5.53
CA ILE A 248 -7.61 9.78 4.17
C ILE A 248 -7.89 8.27 4.21
N PHE A 249 -7.24 7.53 5.09
CA PHE A 249 -7.41 6.09 5.20
C PHE A 249 -8.85 5.69 5.58
N GLU A 250 -9.48 6.41 6.52
CA GLU A 250 -10.88 6.19 6.91
C GLU A 250 -11.83 6.37 5.73
N ARG A 251 -11.68 7.45 4.97
CA ARG A 251 -12.50 7.68 3.77
C ARG A 251 -12.34 6.57 2.73
N ARG A 252 -11.19 5.91 2.69
CA ARG A 252 -10.89 4.78 1.79
C ARG A 252 -11.28 3.42 2.35
N GLY A 253 -11.90 3.36 3.56
CA GLY A 253 -12.47 2.14 4.13
C GLY A 253 -11.53 1.36 5.05
N PHE A 254 -10.37 1.90 5.38
CA PHE A 254 -9.48 1.36 6.42
C PHE A 254 -9.97 1.77 7.82
N GLN A 255 -9.47 1.09 8.84
CA GLN A 255 -9.69 1.37 10.24
C GLN A 255 -8.36 1.85 10.84
N PRO A 256 -8.14 3.16 11.03
CA PRO A 256 -6.94 3.63 11.73
C PRO A 256 -6.85 3.02 13.13
N LEU A 257 -5.64 2.65 13.52
CA LEU A 257 -5.33 2.12 14.86
C LEU A 257 -4.54 3.17 15.64
N ASP A 258 -4.74 3.21 16.96
CA ASP A 258 -4.06 4.15 17.86
C ASP A 258 -2.64 3.73 18.17
#